data_44a724a98d707f346657d255f0784912
#
_entry.id   44a724a98d707f346657d255f0784912
#
_cell.length_a   1.000
_cell.length_b   1.000
_cell.length_c   1.000
_cell.angle_alpha   90.00
_cell.angle_beta   90.00
_cell.angle_gamma   90.00
#
_symmetry.space_group_name_H-M   'P 1'
#
loop_
_entity.id
_entity.type
_entity.pdbx_description
1 polymer ?
#
loop_
_entity_poly.entity_id
_entity_poly.type
_entity_poly.pdbx_seq_one_letter_code
_entity_poly.pdbx_strand_id
1 'polypeptide(L)'
;IFVNDGSTDRSWEVIEKLKSQSEHVRGIKFRRNYGKSPGLHCGFQRAKGDVVITMDADLQDSPDEIPELYRMITEDGYDLVSGWKKKRYDPLSKTIPTKLFNATARKFSGIKNLHDFNCGLKAYKNVVIKNIEVYNDMHRYIPYLAKIAGFHKIGEKVVKHQARKYGTTKFGLDRFVNGYLDLITLWFTSKFGKKPMHFFGLWGSAMFFIGFIALVIVLSMKLISMYSGDLRPLVTSSPYFYISLTAMILGTQMFLAGFIGELISRNSPNRNNYKIEDEI
;
A
#
# COMPACT_ATOMS: atom_id res chain seq x y z
N ILE A 1 -0.47 15.18 -18.78
CA ILE A 1 -0.52 13.76 -19.23
C ILE A 1 -1.85 13.17 -18.77
N PHE A 2 -2.71 12.76 -19.71
CA PHE A 2 -3.93 12.00 -19.42
C PHE A 2 -3.62 10.51 -19.50
N VAL A 3 -4.06 9.76 -18.49
CA VAL A 3 -3.92 8.31 -18.49
C VAL A 3 -5.32 7.68 -18.53
N ASN A 4 -5.62 7.05 -19.66
CA ASN A 4 -6.86 6.32 -19.89
C ASN A 4 -6.66 4.85 -19.47
N ASP A 5 -7.29 4.46 -18.38
CA ASP A 5 -7.20 3.13 -17.79
C ASP A 5 -8.25 2.16 -18.40
N GLY A 6 -8.19 2.02 -19.74
CA GLY A 6 -9.06 1.10 -20.49
C GLY A 6 -10.53 1.50 -20.51
N SER A 7 -10.81 2.79 -20.65
CA SER A 7 -12.22 3.27 -20.81
C SER A 7 -12.83 2.73 -22.09
N THR A 8 -14.12 2.38 -22.03
CA THR A 8 -14.90 1.85 -23.15
C THR A 8 -15.80 2.91 -23.80
N ASP A 9 -15.78 4.13 -23.26
CA ASP A 9 -16.49 5.29 -23.76
C ASP A 9 -15.60 6.15 -24.71
N ARG A 10 -16.08 7.34 -25.05
CA ARG A 10 -15.36 8.26 -25.94
C ARG A 10 -14.21 9.04 -25.28
N SER A 11 -13.78 8.65 -24.08
CA SER A 11 -12.73 9.38 -23.34
C SER A 11 -11.42 9.49 -24.14
N TRP A 12 -11.03 8.45 -24.88
CA TRP A 12 -9.79 8.48 -25.67
C TRP A 12 -9.90 9.45 -26.85
N GLU A 13 -11.01 9.45 -27.58
CA GLU A 13 -11.27 10.39 -28.67
C GLU A 13 -11.17 11.85 -28.21
N VAL A 14 -11.65 12.13 -26.99
CA VAL A 14 -11.57 13.47 -26.39
C VAL A 14 -10.10 13.84 -26.11
N ILE A 15 -9.29 12.90 -25.60
CA ILE A 15 -7.87 13.14 -25.35
C ILE A 15 -7.13 13.40 -26.67
N GLU A 16 -7.38 12.62 -27.72
CA GLU A 16 -6.81 12.82 -29.05
C GLU A 16 -7.15 14.20 -29.62
N LYS A 17 -8.43 14.61 -29.48
CA LYS A 17 -8.86 15.95 -29.86
C LYS A 17 -8.14 17.05 -29.09
N LEU A 18 -7.97 16.90 -27.78
CA LEU A 18 -7.21 17.86 -26.98
C LEU A 18 -5.74 17.91 -27.39
N LYS A 19 -5.14 16.75 -27.71
CA LYS A 19 -3.78 16.67 -28.24
C LYS A 19 -3.63 17.40 -29.57
N SER A 20 -4.60 17.32 -30.47
CA SER A 20 -4.56 18.05 -31.75
C SER A 20 -4.66 19.57 -31.57
N GLN A 21 -5.21 20.04 -30.44
CA GLN A 21 -5.37 21.47 -30.12
C GLN A 21 -4.19 22.04 -29.33
N SER A 22 -3.39 21.19 -28.67
CA SER A 22 -2.26 21.63 -27.83
C SER A 22 -1.15 20.58 -27.78
N GLU A 23 0.04 20.97 -28.13
CA GLU A 23 1.24 20.13 -28.01
C GLU A 23 1.65 19.83 -26.56
N HIS A 24 1.13 20.58 -25.61
CA HIS A 24 1.34 20.33 -24.17
C HIS A 24 0.49 19.16 -23.64
N VAL A 25 -0.53 18.74 -24.40
CA VAL A 25 -1.37 17.60 -24.02
C VAL A 25 -0.70 16.31 -24.50
N ARG A 26 -0.63 15.34 -23.60
CA ARG A 26 -0.13 14.00 -23.88
C ARG A 26 -1.10 12.97 -23.29
N GLY A 27 -1.23 11.81 -23.94
CA GLY A 27 -2.13 10.74 -23.52
C GLY A 27 -1.40 9.40 -23.45
N ILE A 28 -1.86 8.55 -22.53
CA ILE A 28 -1.48 7.15 -22.40
C ILE A 28 -2.77 6.33 -22.33
N LYS A 29 -2.92 5.33 -23.20
CA LYS A 29 -4.09 4.44 -23.22
C LYS A 29 -3.68 3.02 -22.89
N PHE A 30 -4.30 2.45 -21.89
CA PHE A 30 -4.13 1.03 -21.56
C PHE A 30 -5.09 0.14 -22.37
N ARG A 31 -4.63 -1.06 -22.72
CA ARG A 31 -5.46 -2.04 -23.43
C ARG A 31 -6.65 -2.55 -22.60
N ARG A 32 -6.56 -2.48 -21.28
CA ARG A 32 -7.63 -2.83 -20.33
C ARG A 32 -7.46 -2.03 -19.06
N ASN A 33 -8.45 -2.09 -18.19
CA ASN A 33 -8.33 -1.51 -16.85
C ASN A 33 -7.30 -2.28 -16.01
N TYR A 34 -6.28 -1.57 -15.53
CA TYR A 34 -5.24 -2.05 -14.62
C TYR A 34 -5.34 -1.42 -13.22
N GLY A 35 -6.13 -0.34 -13.09
CA GLY A 35 -6.31 0.39 -11.85
C GLY A 35 -5.45 1.65 -11.73
N LYS A 36 -5.72 2.41 -10.65
CA LYS A 36 -5.13 3.75 -10.44
C LYS A 36 -3.62 3.74 -10.27
N SER A 37 -3.07 2.77 -9.56
CA SER A 37 -1.62 2.71 -9.30
C SER A 37 -0.78 2.52 -10.56
N PRO A 38 -1.10 1.57 -11.46
CA PRO A 38 -0.47 1.48 -12.77
C PRO A 38 -0.57 2.77 -13.60
N GLY A 39 -1.74 3.41 -13.58
CA GLY A 39 -1.92 4.69 -14.25
C GLY A 39 -0.98 5.77 -13.73
N LEU A 40 -0.88 5.91 -12.41
CA LEU A 40 0.06 6.84 -11.77
C LEU A 40 1.51 6.46 -12.08
N HIS A 41 1.87 5.19 -12.00
CA HIS A 41 3.23 4.73 -12.29
C HIS A 41 3.64 5.13 -13.71
N CYS A 42 2.83 4.82 -14.71
CA CYS A 42 3.12 5.18 -16.10
C CYS A 42 3.19 6.69 -16.31
N GLY A 43 2.29 7.46 -15.69
CA GLY A 43 2.33 8.92 -15.71
C GLY A 43 3.60 9.49 -15.07
N PHE A 44 4.01 8.96 -13.92
CA PHE A 44 5.23 9.36 -13.21
C PHE A 44 6.50 9.07 -14.01
N GLN A 45 6.55 7.93 -14.68
CA GLN A 45 7.71 7.61 -15.55
C GLN A 45 7.87 8.62 -16.69
N ARG A 46 6.77 9.14 -17.22
CA ARG A 46 6.76 10.06 -18.37
C ARG A 46 6.77 11.54 -18.00
N ALA A 47 6.52 11.87 -16.74
CA ALA A 47 6.56 13.23 -16.24
C ALA A 47 8.00 13.78 -16.28
N LYS A 48 8.18 14.99 -16.85
CA LYS A 48 9.47 15.66 -17.05
C LYS A 48 9.60 16.97 -16.27
N GLY A 49 8.47 17.56 -15.83
CA GLY A 49 8.47 18.83 -15.09
C GLY A 49 9.05 18.66 -13.68
N ASP A 50 9.63 19.72 -13.13
CA ASP A 50 10.23 19.72 -11.77
C ASP A 50 9.19 19.47 -10.67
N VAL A 51 7.98 19.97 -10.89
CA VAL A 51 6.82 19.72 -10.05
C VAL A 51 5.80 18.90 -10.82
N VAL A 52 5.32 17.83 -10.21
CA VAL A 52 4.29 16.96 -10.77
C VAL A 52 3.06 16.99 -9.88
N ILE A 53 1.89 17.22 -10.48
CA ILE A 53 0.62 17.28 -9.78
C ILE A 53 -0.29 16.20 -10.33
N THR A 54 -0.85 15.38 -9.45
CA THR A 54 -1.86 14.38 -9.81
C THR A 54 -3.25 14.88 -9.45
N MET A 55 -4.22 14.59 -10.31
CA MET A 55 -5.63 14.94 -10.10
C MET A 55 -6.52 13.87 -10.72
N ASP A 56 -7.62 13.54 -10.05
CA ASP A 56 -8.63 12.62 -10.60
C ASP A 56 -9.48 13.36 -11.65
N ALA A 57 -9.78 12.69 -12.77
CA ALA A 57 -10.55 13.29 -13.87
C ALA A 57 -12.07 13.21 -13.69
N ASP A 58 -12.55 13.01 -12.44
CA ASP A 58 -13.98 12.86 -12.12
C ASP A 58 -14.66 14.18 -11.69
N LEU A 59 -13.96 15.30 -11.87
CA LEU A 59 -14.41 16.66 -11.54
C LEU A 59 -14.75 16.88 -10.05
N GLN A 60 -14.26 16.04 -9.16
CA GLN A 60 -14.44 16.20 -7.72
C GLN A 60 -13.40 17.16 -7.11
N ASP A 61 -12.22 17.24 -7.69
CA ASP A 61 -11.13 18.13 -7.27
C ASP A 61 -11.11 19.39 -8.16
N SER A 62 -10.88 20.58 -7.56
CA SER A 62 -10.81 21.83 -8.30
C SER A 62 -9.41 22.12 -8.82
N PRO A 63 -9.23 22.46 -10.12
CA PRO A 63 -7.95 22.91 -10.65
C PRO A 63 -7.45 24.21 -9.98
N ASP A 64 -8.31 25.01 -9.36
CA ASP A 64 -7.93 26.25 -8.66
C ASP A 64 -6.99 26.01 -7.48
N GLU A 65 -6.89 24.77 -7.01
CA GLU A 65 -5.97 24.39 -5.94
C GLU A 65 -4.52 24.21 -6.43
N ILE A 66 -4.31 24.08 -7.75
CA ILE A 66 -3.01 23.78 -8.37
C ILE A 66 -1.97 24.87 -8.08
N PRO A 67 -2.26 26.19 -8.24
CA PRO A 67 -1.25 27.22 -8.01
C PRO A 67 -0.66 27.20 -6.60
N GLU A 68 -1.50 27.00 -5.59
CA GLU A 68 -1.05 26.98 -4.20
C GLU A 68 -0.25 25.68 -3.89
N LEU A 69 -0.69 24.53 -4.43
CA LEU A 69 0.08 23.29 -4.29
C LEU A 69 1.46 23.41 -4.96
N TYR A 70 1.53 24.08 -6.11
CA TYR A 70 2.78 24.36 -6.80
C TYR A 70 3.69 25.26 -5.93
N ARG A 71 3.15 26.34 -5.39
CA ARG A 71 3.86 27.27 -4.50
C ARG A 71 4.46 26.54 -3.28
N MET A 72 3.68 25.66 -2.66
CA MET A 72 4.15 24.88 -1.51
C MET A 72 5.36 23.98 -1.85
N ILE A 73 5.42 23.44 -3.07
CA ILE A 73 6.58 22.63 -3.51
C ILE A 73 7.78 23.55 -3.80
N THR A 74 7.57 24.66 -4.54
CA THR A 74 8.67 25.49 -5.06
C THR A 74 9.21 26.48 -4.02
N GLU A 75 8.34 27.14 -3.27
CA GLU A 75 8.73 28.20 -2.33
C GLU A 75 8.86 27.65 -0.91
N ASP A 76 7.87 26.91 -0.41
CA ASP A 76 7.93 26.34 0.94
C ASP A 76 8.82 25.09 1.01
N GLY A 77 9.24 24.56 -0.16
CA GLY A 77 10.23 23.50 -0.29
C GLY A 77 9.73 22.11 0.14
N TYR A 78 8.42 21.87 0.18
CA TYR A 78 7.87 20.53 0.45
C TYR A 78 8.31 19.53 -0.61
N ASP A 79 8.54 18.28 -0.19
CA ASP A 79 8.82 17.18 -1.10
C ASP A 79 7.54 16.62 -1.72
N LEU A 80 6.48 16.59 -0.91
CA LEU A 80 5.15 16.14 -1.27
C LEU A 80 4.11 16.95 -0.49
N VAL A 81 3.03 17.36 -1.16
CA VAL A 81 1.85 17.96 -0.54
C VAL A 81 0.63 17.16 -0.94
N SER A 82 -0.17 16.69 0.03
CA SER A 82 -1.43 16.00 -0.20
C SER A 82 -2.60 16.95 0.03
N GLY A 83 -3.62 16.87 -0.81
CA GLY A 83 -4.89 17.53 -0.51
C GLY A 83 -5.60 16.85 0.68
N TRP A 84 -6.33 17.66 1.45
CA TRP A 84 -7.21 17.19 2.51
C TRP A 84 -8.64 17.61 2.25
N LYS A 85 -9.50 16.63 1.96
CA LYS A 85 -10.95 16.82 1.77
C LYS A 85 -11.63 16.93 3.14
N LYS A 86 -11.45 18.09 3.82
CA LYS A 86 -11.97 18.32 5.19
C LYS A 86 -13.49 18.21 5.25
N LYS A 87 -14.19 18.80 4.26
CA LYS A 87 -15.64 18.62 4.06
C LYS A 87 -15.86 17.61 2.96
N ARG A 88 -16.41 16.44 3.29
CA ARG A 88 -16.76 15.38 2.34
C ARG A 88 -18.26 15.32 2.15
N TYR A 89 -18.69 15.21 0.91
CA TYR A 89 -20.09 15.00 0.52
C TYR A 89 -20.40 13.51 0.29
N ASP A 90 -19.51 12.63 0.76
CA ASP A 90 -19.67 11.18 0.65
C ASP A 90 -20.63 10.63 1.72
N PRO A 91 -21.36 9.53 1.45
CA PRO A 91 -22.22 8.84 2.42
C PRO A 91 -21.43 8.40 3.68
N LEU A 92 -22.14 8.30 4.82
CA LEU A 92 -21.56 7.86 6.09
C LEU A 92 -20.91 6.47 6.01
N SER A 93 -21.47 5.56 5.21
CA SER A 93 -20.91 4.23 4.94
C SER A 93 -19.50 4.24 4.35
N LYS A 94 -19.08 5.34 3.70
CA LYS A 94 -17.72 5.53 3.20
C LYS A 94 -16.86 6.35 4.16
N THR A 95 -17.46 7.31 4.86
CA THR A 95 -16.72 8.25 5.70
C THR A 95 -16.12 7.57 6.93
N ILE A 96 -16.86 6.67 7.59
CA ILE A 96 -16.39 5.95 8.78
C ILE A 96 -15.21 5.02 8.47
N PRO A 97 -15.30 4.12 7.48
CA PRO A 97 -14.15 3.28 7.10
C PRO A 97 -12.92 4.10 6.67
N THR A 98 -13.14 5.23 5.95
CA THR A 98 -12.04 6.09 5.54
C THR A 98 -11.34 6.76 6.73
N LYS A 99 -12.10 7.21 7.75
CA LYS A 99 -11.49 7.79 8.96
C LYS A 99 -10.66 6.77 9.72
N LEU A 100 -11.17 5.54 9.89
CA LEU A 100 -10.45 4.44 10.54
C LEU A 100 -9.17 4.10 9.76
N PHE A 101 -9.27 3.98 8.44
CA PHE A 101 -8.15 3.74 7.55
C PHE A 101 -7.07 4.83 7.71
N ASN A 102 -7.45 6.10 7.63
CA ASN A 102 -6.51 7.22 7.76
C ASN A 102 -5.85 7.26 9.15
N ALA A 103 -6.59 6.96 10.22
CA ALA A 103 -6.03 6.87 11.56
C ALA A 103 -4.97 5.76 11.68
N THR A 104 -5.28 4.59 11.11
CA THR A 104 -4.35 3.45 11.07
C THR A 104 -3.14 3.77 10.20
N ALA A 105 -3.34 4.35 9.00
CA ALA A 105 -2.26 4.76 8.11
C ALA A 105 -1.32 5.78 8.76
N ARG A 106 -1.84 6.77 9.51
CA ARG A 106 -1.03 7.70 10.30
C ARG A 106 -0.16 7.00 11.33
N LYS A 107 -0.74 6.06 12.07
CA LYS A 107 -0.03 5.30 13.12
C LYS A 107 1.12 4.48 12.52
N PHE A 108 0.86 3.76 11.43
CA PHE A 108 1.86 2.91 10.80
C PHE A 108 2.92 3.69 10.02
N SER A 109 2.53 4.74 9.29
CA SER A 109 3.48 5.59 8.55
C SER A 109 4.28 6.54 9.44
N GLY A 110 3.75 6.86 10.63
CA GLY A 110 4.33 7.88 11.50
C GLY A 110 4.29 9.30 10.90
N ILE A 111 3.40 9.56 9.92
CA ILE A 111 3.18 10.90 9.35
C ILE A 111 2.00 11.53 10.10
N LYS A 112 2.31 12.29 11.16
CA LYS A 112 1.30 12.78 12.11
C LYS A 112 0.39 13.87 11.54
N ASN A 113 0.90 14.69 10.64
CA ASN A 113 0.26 15.86 10.06
C ASN A 113 -0.55 15.59 8.79
N LEU A 114 -0.76 14.33 8.42
CA LEU A 114 -1.53 13.95 7.24
C LEU A 114 -2.88 13.35 7.66
N HIS A 115 -3.98 13.99 7.28
CA HIS A 115 -5.35 13.57 7.62
C HIS A 115 -6.01 12.74 6.52
N ASP A 116 -5.61 12.95 5.25
CA ASP A 116 -6.20 12.26 4.10
C ASP A 116 -5.15 11.62 3.18
N PHE A 117 -4.91 10.34 3.38
CA PHE A 117 -4.02 9.55 2.52
C PHE A 117 -4.64 9.27 1.14
N ASN A 118 -5.98 9.24 1.06
CA ASN A 118 -6.73 8.82 -0.14
C ASN A 118 -6.99 9.95 -1.14
N CYS A 119 -6.67 11.21 -0.80
CA CYS A 119 -6.90 12.32 -1.73
C CYS A 119 -6.10 12.09 -3.03
N GLY A 120 -6.78 12.22 -4.19
CA GLY A 120 -6.15 12.08 -5.52
C GLY A 120 -5.30 13.29 -5.89
N LEU A 121 -5.69 14.47 -5.39
CA LEU A 121 -4.99 15.72 -5.64
C LEU A 121 -3.74 15.80 -4.76
N LYS A 122 -2.58 15.67 -5.37
CA LYS A 122 -1.28 15.75 -4.70
C LYS A 122 -0.26 16.42 -5.60
N ALA A 123 0.68 17.15 -4.99
CA ALA A 123 1.84 17.72 -5.66
C ALA A 123 3.14 17.08 -5.15
N TYR A 124 4.10 16.94 -6.03
CA TYR A 124 5.37 16.28 -5.75
C TYR A 124 6.53 17.01 -6.44
N LYS A 125 7.71 17.01 -5.81
CA LYS A 125 8.94 17.19 -6.56
C LYS A 125 9.14 16.01 -7.51
N ASN A 126 9.65 16.25 -8.72
CA ASN A 126 9.92 15.16 -9.69
C ASN A 126 10.80 14.06 -9.10
N VAL A 127 11.83 14.43 -8.34
CA VAL A 127 12.73 13.46 -7.70
C VAL A 127 11.97 12.47 -6.79
N VAL A 128 10.89 12.87 -6.15
CA VAL A 128 10.08 11.99 -5.30
C VAL A 128 9.45 10.89 -6.14
N ILE A 129 8.74 11.26 -7.21
CA ILE A 129 8.02 10.29 -8.06
C ILE A 129 8.96 9.35 -8.82
N LYS A 130 10.21 9.78 -9.08
CA LYS A 130 11.23 8.93 -9.72
C LYS A 130 11.88 7.94 -8.77
N ASN A 131 11.78 8.16 -7.46
CA ASN A 131 12.37 7.30 -6.43
C ASN A 131 11.36 6.42 -5.69
N ILE A 132 10.08 6.49 -6.04
CA ILE A 132 9.05 5.62 -5.48
C ILE A 132 8.47 4.71 -6.56
N GLU A 133 8.07 3.53 -6.14
CA GLU A 133 7.38 2.56 -6.98
C GLU A 133 5.93 2.41 -6.52
N VAL A 134 4.97 2.66 -7.44
CA VAL A 134 3.54 2.59 -7.14
C VAL A 134 2.92 1.40 -7.88
N TYR A 135 2.47 0.39 -7.15
CA TYR A 135 1.88 -0.83 -7.69
C TYR A 135 0.67 -1.28 -6.84
N ASN A 136 -0.08 -2.25 -7.30
CA ASN A 136 -1.31 -2.71 -6.64
C ASN A 136 -2.20 -1.53 -6.19
N ASP A 137 -2.64 -1.47 -4.95
CA ASP A 137 -3.42 -0.37 -4.39
C ASP A 137 -2.56 0.69 -3.66
N MET A 138 -1.23 0.73 -3.93
CA MET A 138 -0.26 1.58 -3.24
C MET A 138 -0.42 3.09 -3.51
N HIS A 139 -1.28 3.49 -4.48
CA HIS A 139 -1.60 4.91 -4.72
C HIS A 139 -2.08 5.67 -3.48
N ARG A 140 -2.67 4.97 -2.51
CA ARG A 140 -3.11 5.54 -1.23
C ARG A 140 -1.95 5.86 -0.29
N TYR A 141 -0.86 5.15 -0.45
CA TYR A 141 0.32 5.18 0.43
C TYR A 141 1.50 5.93 -0.16
N ILE A 142 1.31 6.68 -1.25
CA ILE A 142 2.38 7.47 -1.86
C ILE A 142 3.11 8.37 -0.84
N PRO A 143 2.45 9.06 0.11
CA PRO A 143 3.16 9.81 1.14
C PRO A 143 4.04 8.91 2.02
N TYR A 144 3.61 7.69 2.31
CA TYR A 144 4.41 6.74 3.08
C TYR A 144 5.57 6.18 2.26
N LEU A 145 5.35 5.86 0.98
CA LEU A 145 6.42 5.45 0.06
C LEU A 145 7.49 6.55 -0.07
N ALA A 146 7.07 7.82 -0.20
CA ALA A 146 7.98 8.96 -0.23
C ALA A 146 8.82 9.04 1.06
N LYS A 147 8.18 8.88 2.22
CA LYS A 147 8.88 8.87 3.52
C LYS A 147 9.92 7.74 3.62
N ILE A 148 9.57 6.52 3.17
CA ILE A 148 10.48 5.37 3.14
C ILE A 148 11.67 5.64 2.20
N ALA A 149 11.43 6.32 1.09
CA ALA A 149 12.47 6.73 0.14
C ALA A 149 13.35 7.89 0.63
N GLY A 150 13.11 8.41 1.85
CA GLY A 150 13.93 9.46 2.48
C GLY A 150 13.38 10.88 2.33
N PHE A 151 12.20 11.07 1.73
CA PHE A 151 11.56 12.37 1.60
C PHE A 151 10.66 12.65 2.81
N HIS A 152 11.08 13.54 3.69
CA HIS A 152 10.45 13.73 4.99
C HIS A 152 9.57 14.99 5.07
N LYS A 153 9.78 15.96 4.17
CA LYS A 153 9.03 17.21 4.18
C LYS A 153 7.68 17.06 3.47
N ILE A 154 6.76 16.34 4.14
CA ILE A 154 5.43 16.03 3.64
C ILE A 154 4.41 16.98 4.27
N GLY A 155 3.68 17.72 3.42
CA GLY A 155 2.66 18.67 3.81
C GLY A 155 1.26 18.23 3.45
N GLU A 156 0.28 18.96 3.98
CA GLU A 156 -1.13 18.81 3.67
C GLU A 156 -1.80 20.16 3.46
N LYS A 157 -2.68 20.25 2.46
CA LYS A 157 -3.48 21.44 2.18
C LYS A 157 -4.96 21.09 2.18
N VAL A 158 -5.78 21.86 2.88
CA VAL A 158 -7.24 21.74 2.77
C VAL A 158 -7.66 22.15 1.37
N VAL A 159 -8.33 21.25 0.65
CA VAL A 159 -8.78 21.46 -0.73
C VAL A 159 -10.30 21.40 -0.83
N LYS A 160 -10.86 22.15 -1.79
CA LYS A 160 -12.28 22.12 -2.10
C LYS A 160 -12.63 20.79 -2.75
N HIS A 161 -13.68 20.16 -2.27
CA HIS A 161 -14.21 18.91 -2.83
C HIS A 161 -15.63 19.11 -3.28
N GLN A 162 -15.97 18.67 -4.49
CA GLN A 162 -17.29 18.72 -5.05
C GLN A 162 -17.94 17.33 -5.07
N ALA A 163 -19.27 17.29 -5.01
CA ALA A 163 -20.00 16.05 -5.20
C ALA A 163 -19.78 15.53 -6.63
N ARG A 164 -19.67 14.21 -6.78
CA ARG A 164 -19.49 13.58 -8.09
C ARG A 164 -20.67 13.91 -9.00
N LYS A 165 -20.39 14.43 -10.19
CA LYS A 165 -21.40 14.77 -11.20
C LYS A 165 -21.67 13.61 -12.16
N TYR A 166 -20.67 12.79 -12.47
CA TYR A 166 -20.74 11.72 -13.46
C TYR A 166 -20.13 10.41 -12.92
N GLY A 167 -20.63 9.29 -13.43
CA GLY A 167 -20.11 7.95 -13.11
C GLY A 167 -20.65 7.37 -11.80
N THR A 168 -20.49 6.06 -11.65
CA THR A 168 -20.91 5.29 -10.47
C THR A 168 -19.73 4.96 -9.57
N THR A 169 -19.98 4.91 -8.28
CA THR A 169 -18.98 4.51 -7.30
C THR A 169 -18.83 2.98 -7.28
N LYS A 170 -17.63 2.49 -7.57
CA LYS A 170 -17.23 1.07 -7.41
C LYS A 170 -16.61 0.80 -6.04
N PHE A 171 -17.21 1.30 -4.95
CA PHE A 171 -16.66 1.12 -3.61
C PHE A 171 -17.26 -0.14 -2.98
N GLY A 172 -16.45 -1.18 -2.75
CA GLY A 172 -16.83 -2.44 -2.10
C GLY A 172 -16.01 -2.72 -0.85
N LEU A 173 -16.46 -3.68 -0.02
CA LEU A 173 -15.75 -4.16 1.18
C LEU A 173 -14.37 -4.73 0.84
N ASP A 174 -14.24 -5.38 -0.32
CA ASP A 174 -12.98 -5.94 -0.81
C ASP A 174 -11.86 -4.89 -0.88
N ARG A 175 -12.20 -3.68 -1.31
CA ARG A 175 -11.26 -2.55 -1.35
C ARG A 175 -10.76 -2.13 0.03
N PHE A 176 -11.57 -2.30 1.04
CA PHE A 176 -11.20 -1.97 2.43
C PHE A 176 -10.27 -3.04 2.98
N VAL A 177 -10.58 -4.32 2.79
CA VAL A 177 -9.73 -5.44 3.20
C VAL A 177 -8.38 -5.38 2.50
N ASN A 178 -8.38 -5.21 1.18
CA ASN A 178 -7.14 -5.06 0.39
C ASN A 178 -6.30 -3.88 0.88
N GLY A 179 -6.92 -2.72 1.18
CA GLY A 179 -6.22 -1.58 1.73
C GLY A 179 -5.52 -1.88 3.07
N TYR A 180 -6.14 -2.65 3.95
CA TYR A 180 -5.50 -3.06 5.21
C TYR A 180 -4.33 -4.04 4.98
N LEU A 181 -4.50 -5.01 4.10
CA LEU A 181 -3.44 -5.95 3.73
C LEU A 181 -2.24 -5.23 3.12
N ASP A 182 -2.50 -4.27 2.23
CA ASP A 182 -1.46 -3.43 1.64
C ASP A 182 -0.72 -2.59 2.69
N LEU A 183 -1.44 -2.05 3.68
CA LEU A 183 -0.83 -1.29 4.76
C LEU A 183 0.08 -2.16 5.63
N ILE A 184 -0.37 -3.37 5.96
CA ILE A 184 0.43 -4.35 6.71
C ILE A 184 1.68 -4.72 5.90
N THR A 185 1.51 -5.01 4.61
CA THR A 185 2.61 -5.33 3.70
C THR A 185 3.62 -4.19 3.62
N LEU A 186 3.17 -2.96 3.43
CA LEU A 186 4.04 -1.78 3.40
C LEU A 186 4.77 -1.56 4.73
N TRP A 187 4.07 -1.66 5.84
CA TRP A 187 4.68 -1.54 7.15
C TRP A 187 5.75 -2.63 7.36
N PHE A 188 5.41 -3.86 7.00
CA PHE A 188 6.33 -4.98 7.11
C PHE A 188 7.55 -4.79 6.22
N THR A 189 7.35 -4.49 4.92
CA THR A 189 8.44 -4.31 3.96
C THR A 189 9.30 -3.09 4.27
N SER A 190 8.70 -2.00 4.75
CA SER A 190 9.45 -0.81 5.15
C SER A 190 10.36 -1.05 6.36
N LYS A 191 9.88 -1.82 7.32
CA LYS A 191 10.60 -2.07 8.57
C LYS A 191 11.55 -3.27 8.47
N PHE A 192 11.12 -4.31 7.80
CA PHE A 192 11.80 -5.60 7.76
C PHE A 192 12.27 -6.02 6.35
N GLY A 193 11.90 -5.27 5.29
CA GLY A 193 12.20 -5.63 3.92
C GLY A 193 13.69 -5.75 3.59
N LYS A 194 14.57 -5.04 4.31
CA LYS A 194 16.02 -5.20 4.22
C LYS A 194 16.56 -6.29 5.16
N LYS A 195 15.79 -6.70 6.18
CA LYS A 195 16.18 -7.67 7.20
C LYS A 195 14.96 -8.52 7.64
N PRO A 196 14.29 -9.21 6.73
CA PRO A 196 13.09 -10.01 7.04
C PRO A 196 13.38 -11.10 8.07
N MET A 197 14.61 -11.62 8.10
CA MET A 197 15.08 -12.58 9.11
C MET A 197 14.92 -12.07 10.54
N HIS A 198 15.02 -10.75 10.79
CA HIS A 198 14.84 -10.21 12.15
C HIS A 198 13.40 -10.34 12.67
N PHE A 199 12.41 -10.33 11.80
CA PHE A 199 11.00 -10.53 12.19
C PHE A 199 10.64 -12.01 12.19
N PHE A 200 10.73 -12.65 11.06
CA PHE A 200 10.31 -14.05 10.92
C PHE A 200 11.23 -15.01 11.67
N GLY A 201 12.54 -14.73 11.70
CA GLY A 201 13.50 -15.51 12.45
C GLY A 201 13.25 -15.43 13.95
N LEU A 202 12.98 -14.22 14.49
CA LEU A 202 12.70 -14.05 15.91
C LEU A 202 11.41 -14.80 16.32
N TRP A 203 10.29 -14.54 15.64
CA TRP A 203 9.01 -15.14 16.00
C TRP A 203 8.96 -16.64 15.66
N GLY A 204 9.52 -17.06 14.52
CA GLY A 204 9.61 -18.46 14.14
C GLY A 204 10.49 -19.25 15.10
N SER A 205 11.65 -18.73 15.45
CA SER A 205 12.54 -19.34 16.45
C SER A 205 11.90 -19.35 17.85
N ALA A 206 11.25 -18.26 18.27
CA ALA A 206 10.58 -18.21 19.56
C ALA A 206 9.47 -19.28 19.66
N MET A 207 8.61 -19.39 18.63
CA MET A 207 7.59 -20.44 18.58
C MET A 207 8.21 -21.84 18.58
N PHE A 208 9.27 -22.06 17.81
CA PHE A 208 9.96 -23.34 17.77
C PHE A 208 10.53 -23.70 19.15
N PHE A 209 11.26 -22.79 19.80
CA PHE A 209 11.86 -23.08 21.11
C PHE A 209 10.82 -23.24 22.22
N ILE A 210 9.74 -22.46 22.23
CA ILE A 210 8.63 -22.65 23.16
C ILE A 210 8.01 -24.04 22.98
N GLY A 211 7.74 -24.45 21.73
CA GLY A 211 7.25 -25.78 21.41
C GLY A 211 8.23 -26.88 21.80
N PHE A 212 9.53 -26.68 21.53
CA PHE A 212 10.58 -27.61 21.89
C PHE A 212 10.70 -27.79 23.42
N ILE A 213 10.72 -26.70 24.18
CA ILE A 213 10.76 -26.73 25.65
C ILE A 213 9.52 -27.46 26.19
N ALA A 214 8.35 -27.13 25.70
CA ALA A 214 7.10 -27.81 26.11
C ALA A 214 7.15 -29.33 25.79
N LEU A 215 7.67 -29.71 24.64
CA LEU A 215 7.87 -31.10 24.25
C LEU A 215 8.83 -31.81 25.21
N VAL A 216 9.97 -31.19 25.52
CA VAL A 216 10.97 -31.71 26.47
C VAL A 216 10.36 -31.92 27.86
N ILE A 217 9.55 -30.96 28.34
CA ILE A 217 8.83 -31.08 29.61
C ILE A 217 7.90 -32.28 29.59
N VAL A 218 7.07 -32.44 28.54
CA VAL A 218 6.12 -33.58 28.43
C VAL A 218 6.87 -34.91 28.39
N LEU A 219 7.97 -34.99 27.67
CA LEU A 219 8.81 -36.20 27.60
C LEU A 219 9.49 -36.50 28.93
N SER A 220 10.06 -35.47 29.60
CA SER A 220 10.69 -35.62 30.92
C SER A 220 9.71 -36.09 31.99
N MET A 221 8.51 -35.53 32.00
CA MET A 221 7.44 -35.97 32.94
C MET A 221 7.03 -37.42 32.69
N LYS A 222 7.04 -37.90 31.45
CA LYS A 222 6.78 -39.30 31.14
C LYS A 222 7.90 -40.22 31.59
N LEU A 223 9.17 -39.83 31.34
CA LEU A 223 10.35 -40.58 31.77
C LEU A 223 10.39 -40.74 33.30
N ILE A 224 10.16 -39.65 34.02
CA ILE A 224 10.10 -39.68 35.50
C ILE A 224 8.99 -40.61 36.00
N SER A 225 7.80 -40.53 35.39
CA SER A 225 6.66 -41.40 35.70
C SER A 225 7.00 -42.88 35.46
N MET A 226 7.68 -43.21 34.40
CA MET A 226 8.12 -44.59 34.10
C MET A 226 9.13 -45.11 35.14
N TYR A 227 10.02 -44.23 35.60
CA TYR A 227 11.01 -44.58 36.63
C TYR A 227 10.41 -44.71 38.01
N SER A 228 9.37 -43.91 38.32
CA SER A 228 8.65 -43.95 39.63
C SER A 228 7.56 -45.02 39.73
N GLY A 229 7.34 -45.82 38.67
CA GLY A 229 6.30 -46.87 38.63
C GLY A 229 4.87 -46.30 38.53
N ASP A 230 4.69 -45.03 38.26
CA ASP A 230 3.41 -44.34 38.15
C ASP A 230 2.83 -44.50 36.73
N LEU A 231 1.60 -45.00 36.61
CA LEU A 231 0.94 -45.30 35.34
C LEU A 231 0.36 -44.04 34.69
N ARG A 232 1.21 -43.13 34.20
CA ARG A 232 0.73 -42.00 33.39
C ARG A 232 0.40 -42.42 31.97
N PRO A 233 -0.60 -41.78 31.32
CA PRO A 233 -0.97 -42.08 29.93
C PRO A 233 0.21 -41.88 28.94
N LEU A 234 0.05 -42.43 27.75
CA LEU A 234 1.05 -42.29 26.69
C LEU A 234 1.30 -40.81 26.35
N VAL A 235 2.51 -40.45 25.97
CA VAL A 235 2.86 -39.09 25.53
C VAL A 235 1.92 -38.61 24.42
N THR A 236 1.57 -39.51 23.49
CA THR A 236 0.63 -39.27 22.41
C THR A 236 -0.83 -39.06 22.84
N SER A 237 -1.19 -39.40 24.10
CA SER A 237 -2.50 -39.09 24.65
C SER A 237 -2.58 -37.69 25.25
N SER A 238 -1.45 -36.98 25.34
CA SER A 238 -1.39 -35.64 25.92
C SER A 238 -1.67 -34.58 24.83
N PRO A 239 -2.67 -33.70 25.04
CA PRO A 239 -2.89 -32.56 24.13
C PRO A 239 -1.67 -31.65 23.98
N TYR A 240 -0.89 -31.51 25.05
CA TYR A 240 0.32 -30.68 25.06
C TYR A 240 1.41 -31.18 24.12
N PHE A 241 1.50 -32.48 23.87
CA PHE A 241 2.40 -33.06 22.87
C PHE A 241 2.09 -32.52 21.49
N TYR A 242 0.83 -32.57 21.08
CA TYR A 242 0.40 -32.10 19.77
C TYR A 242 0.50 -30.57 19.63
N ILE A 243 0.19 -29.83 20.67
CA ILE A 243 0.35 -28.36 20.68
C ILE A 243 1.83 -28.00 20.51
N SER A 244 2.73 -28.68 21.21
CA SER A 244 4.17 -28.46 21.09
C SER A 244 4.70 -28.76 19.69
N LEU A 245 4.31 -29.88 19.12
CA LEU A 245 4.70 -30.28 17.77
C LEU A 245 4.15 -29.29 16.72
N THR A 246 2.89 -28.92 16.84
CA THR A 246 2.25 -27.95 15.95
C THR A 246 2.94 -26.59 16.03
N ALA A 247 3.29 -26.11 17.23
CA ALA A 247 4.02 -24.86 17.41
C ALA A 247 5.39 -24.89 16.72
N MET A 248 6.13 -26.00 16.81
CA MET A 248 7.41 -26.18 16.15
C MET A 248 7.27 -26.15 14.62
N ILE A 249 6.29 -26.89 14.09
CA ILE A 249 6.05 -26.95 12.63
C ILE A 249 5.60 -25.59 12.10
N LEU A 250 4.61 -24.96 12.73
CA LEU A 250 4.10 -23.64 12.30
C LEU A 250 5.17 -22.55 12.40
N GLY A 251 5.99 -22.57 13.47
CA GLY A 251 7.09 -21.62 13.61
C GLY A 251 8.08 -21.71 12.45
N THR A 252 8.46 -22.93 12.05
CA THR A 252 9.33 -23.17 10.91
C THR A 252 8.68 -22.77 9.57
N GLN A 253 7.41 -23.14 9.38
CA GLN A 253 6.70 -22.83 8.14
C GLN A 253 6.46 -21.34 7.96
N MET A 254 6.06 -20.61 9.03
CA MET A 254 5.88 -19.16 8.97
C MET A 254 7.18 -18.46 8.56
N PHE A 255 8.30 -18.88 9.13
CA PHE A 255 9.60 -18.35 8.79
C PHE A 255 9.91 -18.47 7.30
N LEU A 256 9.78 -19.69 6.77
CA LEU A 256 10.13 -20.00 5.38
C LEU A 256 9.14 -19.37 4.38
N ALA A 257 7.85 -19.57 4.60
CA ALA A 257 6.83 -19.11 3.65
C ALA A 257 6.76 -17.59 3.54
N GLY A 258 6.78 -16.87 4.67
CA GLY A 258 6.75 -15.40 4.66
C GLY A 258 7.98 -14.79 4.01
N PHE A 259 9.15 -15.34 4.29
CA PHE A 259 10.41 -14.88 3.73
C PHE A 259 10.51 -15.11 2.21
N ILE A 260 10.19 -16.32 1.77
CA ILE A 260 10.24 -16.70 0.34
C ILE A 260 9.20 -15.87 -0.44
N GLY A 261 7.98 -15.75 0.07
CA GLY A 261 6.91 -14.99 -0.59
C GLY A 261 7.28 -13.52 -0.79
N GLU A 262 7.88 -12.89 0.22
CA GLU A 262 8.30 -11.49 0.13
C GLU A 262 9.48 -11.30 -0.83
N LEU A 263 10.48 -12.19 -0.81
CA LEU A 263 11.60 -12.15 -1.75
C LEU A 263 11.14 -12.31 -3.20
N ILE A 264 10.24 -13.26 -3.47
CA ILE A 264 9.70 -13.50 -4.81
C ILE A 264 8.92 -12.26 -5.29
N SER A 265 8.05 -11.71 -4.44
CA SER A 265 7.26 -10.53 -4.78
C SER A 265 8.15 -9.32 -5.08
N ARG A 266 9.18 -9.10 -4.30
CA ARG A 266 10.10 -7.97 -4.43
C ARG A 266 10.98 -8.07 -5.67
N ASN A 267 11.46 -9.26 -5.99
CA ASN A 267 12.39 -9.50 -7.10
C ASN A 267 11.68 -9.81 -8.43
N SER A 268 10.35 -9.70 -8.50
CA SER A 268 9.63 -9.95 -9.75
C SER A 268 9.99 -8.90 -10.82
N PRO A 269 10.66 -9.28 -11.91
CA PRO A 269 11.08 -8.34 -12.96
C PRO A 269 9.90 -7.73 -13.74
N ASN A 270 8.73 -8.36 -13.65
CA ASN A 270 7.53 -7.96 -14.38
C ASN A 270 6.54 -7.13 -13.55
N ARG A 271 6.90 -6.69 -12.37
CA ARG A 271 6.01 -6.01 -11.40
C ARG A 271 5.34 -4.77 -11.99
N ASN A 272 6.08 -3.95 -12.74
CA ASN A 272 5.61 -2.71 -13.35
C ASN A 272 5.57 -2.77 -14.88
N ASN A 273 5.49 -3.96 -15.48
CA ASN A 273 5.40 -4.12 -16.92
C ASN A 273 3.93 -4.12 -17.37
N TYR A 274 3.45 -2.95 -17.79
CA TYR A 274 2.08 -2.75 -18.28
C TYR A 274 2.06 -2.65 -19.80
N LYS A 275 1.10 -3.37 -20.43
CA LYS A 275 0.90 -3.27 -21.89
C LYS A 275 0.18 -1.97 -22.20
N ILE A 276 0.92 -1.03 -22.78
CA ILE A 276 0.38 0.22 -23.31
C ILE A 276 -0.13 -0.07 -24.71
N GLU A 277 -1.32 0.41 -25.06
CA GLU A 277 -1.90 0.29 -26.40
C GLU A 277 -1.41 1.44 -27.27
N ASP A 278 -1.39 2.64 -26.69
CA ASP A 278 -1.03 3.87 -27.40
C ASP A 278 -0.51 4.93 -26.43
N GLU A 279 0.38 5.82 -26.92
CA GLU A 279 0.95 6.95 -26.16
C GLU A 279 1.14 8.15 -27.10
N ILE A 280 0.48 9.30 -26.80
CA ILE A 280 0.44 10.51 -27.63
C ILE A 280 0.94 11.74 -26.86
#